data_b4c52b52167014a59341bfe1610beedd
#
_entry.id   b4c52b52167014a59341bfe1610beedd
#
_cell.length_a   1.000
_cell.length_b   1.000
_cell.length_c   1.000
_cell.angle_alpha   90.00
_cell.angle_beta   90.00
_cell.angle_gamma   90.00
#
_symmetry.space_group_name_H-M   'P 1'
#
loop_
_entity.id
_entity.type
_entity.pdbx_description
1 polymer ?
#
loop_
_entity_poly.entity_id
_entity_poly.type
_entity_poly.pdbx_seq_one_letter_code
_entity_poly.pdbx_strand_id
1 'polypeptide(L)'
;MNKRERLAAAYNGQPVDRPPVALWRHFPGDDQDADDLAAAHIHFQRLHDWDFLKVTPASTFMVDDYGVQTAWCGNEEGTRDYVSFPVAQAEELTALAPLDVMTGSYALARRALQQICSAVDPDATVLQTIFSPLSQLKKLAGRRLLPLLRLHPQAVQVALATLTANSLRHIESLTTIGVGGIFYAVQHASAHQMSRAEYAVFGRPFDLQILQALPAGWFNVLHLHGADVYFDDVADYPVQAINWHDRETWPDLTTALTRFPGAVIGGIRQWDTLLRGAPAQIRTEALDAFAQTGGQRFILGTGCVAPITAPAANLRALRQAVETMPSHRPAAHRMQD
;
A
#
# COMPACT_ATOMS: atom_id res chain seq x y z
N MET A 1 -11.79 -2.37 -22.27
CA MET A 1 -12.21 -2.15 -20.85
C MET A 1 -11.70 -0.79 -20.38
N ASN A 2 -12.48 -0.03 -19.60
CA ASN A 2 -11.95 1.09 -18.88
C ASN A 2 -11.10 0.61 -17.67
N LYS A 3 -10.44 1.52 -16.94
CA LYS A 3 -9.52 1.16 -15.83
C LYS A 3 -10.25 0.45 -14.68
N ARG A 4 -11.42 0.96 -14.28
CA ARG A 4 -12.23 0.41 -13.20
C ARG A 4 -12.75 -0.98 -13.54
N GLU A 5 -13.26 -1.18 -14.75
CA GLU A 5 -13.69 -2.48 -15.23
C GLU A 5 -12.55 -3.50 -15.26
N ARG A 6 -11.37 -3.07 -15.73
CA ARG A 6 -10.16 -3.91 -15.79
C ARG A 6 -9.71 -4.35 -14.41
N LEU A 7 -9.65 -3.43 -13.42
CA LEU A 7 -9.34 -3.76 -12.03
C LEU A 7 -10.36 -4.74 -11.46
N ALA A 8 -11.66 -4.46 -11.64
CA ALA A 8 -12.73 -5.32 -11.14
C ALA A 8 -12.65 -6.71 -11.74
N ALA A 9 -12.45 -6.82 -13.05
CA ALA A 9 -12.27 -8.11 -13.72
C ALA A 9 -11.04 -8.85 -13.18
N ALA A 10 -9.91 -8.16 -13.02
CA ALA A 10 -8.67 -8.78 -12.54
C ALA A 10 -8.82 -9.39 -11.14
N TYR A 11 -9.33 -8.65 -10.15
CA TYR A 11 -9.42 -9.19 -8.79
C TYR A 11 -10.53 -10.24 -8.62
N ASN A 12 -11.54 -10.25 -9.51
CA ASN A 12 -12.56 -11.29 -9.55
C ASN A 12 -12.17 -12.52 -10.42
N GLY A 13 -10.94 -12.55 -10.96
CA GLY A 13 -10.49 -13.65 -11.81
C GLY A 13 -11.19 -13.75 -13.16
N GLN A 14 -11.78 -12.65 -13.62
CA GLN A 14 -12.43 -12.55 -14.93
C GLN A 14 -11.42 -12.19 -16.01
N PRO A 15 -11.69 -12.53 -17.28
CA PRO A 15 -10.85 -12.16 -18.41
C PRO A 15 -10.66 -10.64 -18.51
N VAL A 16 -9.42 -10.21 -18.78
CA VAL A 16 -9.05 -8.81 -19.00
C VAL A 16 -8.48 -8.60 -20.40
N ASP A 17 -8.65 -7.40 -20.93
CA ASP A 17 -8.04 -7.00 -22.22
C ASP A 17 -6.50 -6.95 -22.13
N ARG A 18 -5.97 -6.56 -20.98
CA ARG A 18 -4.58 -6.65 -20.56
C ARG A 18 -4.50 -6.67 -19.02
N PRO A 19 -3.42 -7.12 -18.39
CA PRO A 19 -3.24 -6.95 -16.95
C PRO A 19 -3.31 -5.47 -16.56
N PRO A 20 -3.99 -5.13 -15.45
CA PRO A 20 -3.83 -3.80 -14.86
C PRO A 20 -2.37 -3.56 -14.47
N VAL A 21 -1.98 -2.28 -14.44
CA VAL A 21 -0.63 -1.85 -14.03
C VAL A 21 -0.71 -0.62 -13.15
N ALA A 22 0.05 -0.62 -12.07
CA ALA A 22 0.15 0.52 -11.20
C ALA A 22 1.54 0.65 -10.58
N LEU A 23 1.93 1.89 -10.33
CA LEU A 23 3.14 2.22 -9.62
C LEU A 23 2.90 3.45 -8.75
N TRP A 24 3.59 3.52 -7.63
CA TRP A 24 3.48 4.61 -6.66
C TRP A 24 4.83 4.97 -6.08
N ARG A 25 4.98 6.23 -5.67
CA ARG A 25 6.20 6.75 -5.07
C ARG A 25 5.87 7.84 -4.04
N HIS A 26 6.85 8.18 -3.22
CA HIS A 26 6.79 9.36 -2.39
C HIS A 26 7.16 10.63 -3.19
N PHE A 27 6.70 11.77 -2.69
CA PHE A 27 7.00 13.11 -3.22
C PHE A 27 7.51 13.97 -2.06
N PRO A 28 8.78 13.73 -1.61
CA PRO A 28 9.34 14.45 -0.46
C PRO A 28 9.47 15.94 -0.80
N GLY A 29 8.98 16.80 0.10
CA GLY A 29 8.84 18.23 -0.17
C GLY A 29 7.39 18.56 -0.51
N ASP A 30 6.85 18.01 -1.59
CA ASP A 30 5.45 18.20 -1.99
C ASP A 30 4.46 17.65 -0.96
N ASP A 31 4.87 16.60 -0.21
CA ASP A 31 4.06 15.95 0.83
C ASP A 31 3.83 16.77 2.10
N GLN A 32 4.36 18.00 2.14
CA GLN A 32 4.20 18.93 3.26
C GLN A 32 3.09 19.98 3.04
N ASP A 33 2.59 20.08 1.82
CA ASP A 33 1.46 20.93 1.45
C ASP A 33 0.40 20.15 0.67
N ALA A 34 -0.87 20.49 0.86
CA ALA A 34 -1.96 19.74 0.24
C ALA A 34 -2.06 19.99 -1.27
N ASP A 35 -1.80 21.21 -1.71
CA ASP A 35 -1.91 21.62 -3.11
C ASP A 35 -0.73 21.04 -3.91
N ASP A 36 0.48 21.07 -3.34
CA ASP A 36 1.69 20.50 -3.93
C ASP A 36 1.61 18.97 -4.02
N LEU A 37 1.16 18.30 -2.94
CA LEU A 37 0.95 16.85 -2.93
C LEU A 37 -0.08 16.44 -3.99
N ALA A 38 -1.18 17.18 -4.11
CA ALA A 38 -2.19 16.90 -5.12
C ALA A 38 -1.62 17.10 -6.54
N ALA A 39 -0.93 18.21 -6.79
CA ALA A 39 -0.33 18.51 -8.09
C ALA A 39 0.68 17.42 -8.51
N ALA A 40 1.54 16.96 -7.59
CA ALA A 40 2.52 15.92 -7.84
C ALA A 40 1.84 14.58 -8.24
N HIS A 41 0.80 14.15 -7.52
CA HIS A 41 0.08 12.93 -7.85
C HIS A 41 -0.71 13.01 -9.15
N ILE A 42 -1.38 14.15 -9.42
CA ILE A 42 -2.12 14.38 -10.65
C ILE A 42 -1.17 14.37 -11.85
N HIS A 43 -0.01 15.04 -11.73
CA HIS A 43 1.02 15.02 -12.76
C HIS A 43 1.55 13.62 -13.03
N PHE A 44 1.89 12.87 -11.97
CA PHE A 44 2.40 11.50 -12.08
C PHE A 44 1.37 10.57 -12.73
N GLN A 45 0.09 10.68 -12.37
CA GLN A 45 -0.99 9.91 -12.98
C GLN A 45 -1.17 10.24 -14.46
N ARG A 46 -1.19 11.54 -14.81
CA ARG A 46 -1.34 11.99 -16.22
C ARG A 46 -0.17 11.56 -17.11
N LEU A 47 1.04 11.58 -16.56
CA LEU A 47 2.25 11.20 -17.29
C LEU A 47 2.31 9.71 -17.61
N HIS A 48 1.83 8.86 -16.71
CA HIS A 48 2.01 7.42 -16.80
C HIS A 48 0.73 6.62 -17.04
N ASP A 49 -0.44 7.20 -16.79
CA ASP A 49 -1.74 6.55 -17.04
C ASP A 49 -1.91 5.20 -16.33
N TRP A 50 -1.66 5.16 -15.02
CA TRP A 50 -1.85 3.97 -14.19
C TRP A 50 -3.32 3.56 -14.08
N ASP A 51 -3.59 2.26 -13.92
CA ASP A 51 -4.95 1.73 -13.78
C ASP A 51 -5.59 2.08 -12.41
N PHE A 52 -4.79 2.26 -11.37
CA PHE A 52 -5.22 2.90 -10.13
C PHE A 52 -4.14 3.86 -9.61
N LEU A 53 -4.53 4.81 -8.81
CA LEU A 53 -3.65 5.77 -8.18
C LEU A 53 -3.60 5.54 -6.66
N LYS A 54 -2.44 5.14 -6.13
CA LYS A 54 -2.18 5.14 -4.69
C LYS A 54 -1.66 6.52 -4.29
N VAL A 55 -2.41 7.23 -3.46
CA VAL A 55 -1.95 8.49 -2.87
C VAL A 55 -1.01 8.20 -1.71
N THR A 56 0.14 8.85 -1.74
CA THR A 56 1.25 8.61 -0.79
C THR A 56 1.58 9.91 -0.05
N PRO A 57 0.86 10.26 1.02
CA PRO A 57 1.22 11.36 1.90
C PRO A 57 2.56 11.10 2.61
N ALA A 58 3.06 12.06 3.37
CA ALA A 58 4.19 11.82 4.28
C ALA A 58 3.94 10.56 5.11
N SER A 59 4.97 9.72 5.25
CA SER A 59 4.78 8.39 5.86
C SER A 59 4.27 8.44 7.30
N THR A 60 4.39 9.57 7.97
CA THR A 60 3.97 9.81 9.35
C THR A 60 2.65 10.55 9.49
N PHE A 61 1.97 10.92 8.39
CA PHE A 61 0.79 11.80 8.41
C PHE A 61 -0.30 11.38 9.41
N MET A 62 -0.44 10.08 9.71
CA MET A 62 -1.43 9.59 10.68
C MET A 62 -1.02 9.80 12.14
N VAL A 63 0.21 10.23 12.39
CA VAL A 63 0.80 10.37 13.74
C VAL A 63 1.55 11.68 13.95
N ASP A 64 1.66 12.54 12.95
CA ASP A 64 2.38 13.82 13.05
C ASP A 64 1.81 14.70 14.16
N ASP A 65 0.47 14.73 14.29
CA ASP A 65 -0.21 15.55 15.30
C ASP A 65 -0.02 15.04 16.75
N TYR A 66 0.63 13.88 16.95
CA TYR A 66 1.15 13.44 18.24
C TYR A 66 2.57 13.98 18.53
N GLY A 67 3.17 14.73 17.61
CA GLY A 67 4.48 15.36 17.81
C GLY A 67 5.66 14.56 17.29
N VAL A 68 5.46 13.61 16.38
CA VAL A 68 6.57 12.96 15.67
C VAL A 68 7.31 14.01 14.84
N GLN A 69 8.64 14.03 14.97
CA GLN A 69 9.47 14.92 14.17
C GLN A 69 10.27 14.13 13.15
N THR A 70 10.23 14.58 11.90
CA THR A 70 10.96 13.96 10.80
C THR A 70 11.68 15.01 9.97
N ALA A 71 12.75 14.59 9.27
CA ALA A 71 13.50 15.43 8.35
C ALA A 71 13.72 14.70 7.03
N TRP A 72 13.68 15.44 5.93
CA TRP A 72 14.07 14.92 4.62
C TRP A 72 15.59 14.94 4.49
N CYS A 73 16.21 13.76 4.37
CA CYS A 73 17.66 13.57 4.31
C CYS A 73 18.13 12.91 3.00
N GLY A 74 17.32 12.93 1.95
CA GLY A 74 17.71 12.40 0.63
C GLY A 74 17.54 10.89 0.46
N ASN A 75 16.68 10.24 1.21
CA ASN A 75 16.39 8.81 1.07
C ASN A 75 15.81 8.49 -0.31
N GLU A 76 16.34 7.50 -1.02
CA GLU A 76 15.92 7.14 -2.39
C GLU A 76 14.48 6.62 -2.47
N GLU A 77 13.90 6.10 -1.40
CA GLU A 77 12.47 5.76 -1.33
C GLU A 77 11.58 7.00 -1.19
N GLY A 78 12.14 8.16 -0.87
CA GLY A 78 11.40 9.38 -0.62
C GLY A 78 10.78 9.47 0.77
N THR A 79 11.20 8.60 1.70
CA THR A 79 10.76 8.64 3.09
C THR A 79 11.62 9.60 3.91
N ARG A 80 11.07 10.11 5.03
CA ARG A 80 11.77 11.02 5.96
C ARG A 80 12.41 10.24 7.08
N ASP A 81 13.56 10.72 7.57
CA ASP A 81 14.22 10.18 8.76
C ASP A 81 13.56 10.71 10.04
N TYR A 82 13.46 9.85 11.05
CA TYR A 82 12.89 10.24 12.34
C TYR A 82 13.91 11.00 13.17
N VAL A 83 13.54 12.21 13.60
CA VAL A 83 14.35 13.05 14.49
C VAL A 83 14.00 12.77 15.94
N SER A 84 12.71 12.64 16.27
CA SER A 84 12.25 12.33 17.62
C SER A 84 10.99 11.48 17.61
N PHE A 85 10.81 10.75 18.71
CA PHE A 85 9.65 9.88 18.95
C PHE A 85 8.95 10.34 20.23
N PRO A 86 7.64 10.64 20.19
CA PRO A 86 6.91 11.13 21.36
C PRO A 86 6.64 10.08 22.43
N VAL A 87 6.76 8.78 22.11
CA VAL A 87 6.49 7.69 23.05
C VAL A 87 7.79 7.02 23.49
N ALA A 88 8.14 7.20 24.76
CA ALA A 88 9.31 6.61 25.41
C ALA A 88 8.96 5.63 26.54
N GLN A 89 7.79 5.81 27.17
CA GLN A 89 7.35 5.10 28.39
C GLN A 89 5.89 4.67 28.27
N ALA A 90 5.44 3.81 29.18
CA ALA A 90 4.09 3.25 29.16
C ALA A 90 2.98 4.30 29.40
N GLU A 91 3.29 5.32 30.21
CA GLU A 91 2.38 6.42 30.53
C GLU A 91 1.99 7.22 29.29
N GLU A 92 2.96 7.43 28.37
CA GLU A 92 2.72 8.16 27.12
C GLU A 92 1.84 7.36 26.17
N LEU A 93 1.90 6.01 26.20
CA LEU A 93 0.99 5.15 25.44
C LEU A 93 -0.47 5.35 25.87
N THR A 94 -0.72 5.38 27.16
CA THR A 94 -2.07 5.55 27.73
C THR A 94 -2.57 6.99 27.66
N ALA A 95 -1.67 7.94 27.47
CA ALA A 95 -1.97 9.37 27.29
C ALA A 95 -2.31 9.75 25.83
N LEU A 96 -2.16 8.83 24.86
CA LEU A 96 -2.53 9.12 23.48
C LEU A 96 -4.04 9.42 23.39
N ALA A 97 -4.37 10.69 23.14
CA ALA A 97 -5.75 11.12 22.96
C ALA A 97 -6.24 10.86 21.52
N PRO A 98 -7.54 10.67 21.31
CA PRO A 98 -8.12 10.68 19.99
C PRO A 98 -7.82 11.99 19.23
N LEU A 99 -7.37 11.90 17.97
CA LEU A 99 -7.14 13.06 17.11
C LEU A 99 -8.42 13.48 16.38
N ASP A 100 -8.55 14.78 16.12
CA ASP A 100 -9.55 15.29 15.18
C ASP A 100 -9.03 15.11 13.74
N VAL A 101 -9.61 14.16 13.02
CA VAL A 101 -9.22 13.84 11.62
C VAL A 101 -9.62 14.93 10.61
N MET A 102 -10.26 16.01 11.05
CA MET A 102 -10.61 17.17 10.24
C MET A 102 -9.60 18.31 10.38
N THR A 103 -8.55 18.14 11.17
CA THR A 103 -7.49 19.14 11.42
C THR A 103 -6.11 18.55 11.16
N GLY A 104 -5.05 19.37 11.24
CA GLY A 104 -3.66 18.94 11.17
C GLY A 104 -3.28 18.15 9.91
N SER A 105 -2.46 17.15 10.08
CA SER A 105 -1.93 16.31 9.01
C SER A 105 -2.98 15.44 8.32
N TYR A 106 -4.03 15.03 9.03
CA TYR A 106 -5.18 14.36 8.43
C TYR A 106 -5.95 15.27 7.47
N ALA A 107 -6.19 16.53 7.85
CA ALA A 107 -6.87 17.51 6.99
C ALA A 107 -6.05 17.82 5.74
N LEU A 108 -4.72 17.92 5.86
CA LEU A 108 -3.82 18.09 4.72
C LEU A 108 -3.99 16.94 3.73
N ALA A 109 -3.85 15.70 4.19
CA ALA A 109 -3.99 14.51 3.35
C ALA A 109 -5.39 14.44 2.70
N ARG A 110 -6.45 14.75 3.46
CA ARG A 110 -7.83 14.77 2.97
C ARG A 110 -8.05 15.83 1.90
N ARG A 111 -7.51 17.06 2.08
CA ARG A 111 -7.60 18.14 1.09
C ARG A 111 -6.89 17.75 -0.20
N ALA A 112 -5.68 17.19 -0.13
CA ALA A 112 -4.97 16.69 -1.30
C ALA A 112 -5.79 15.62 -2.05
N LEU A 113 -6.35 14.64 -1.32
CA LEU A 113 -7.20 13.62 -1.90
C LEU A 113 -8.43 14.17 -2.63
N GLN A 114 -9.09 15.17 -2.04
CA GLN A 114 -10.26 15.80 -2.65
C GLN A 114 -9.91 16.44 -3.99
N GLN A 115 -8.77 17.11 -4.09
CA GLN A 115 -8.28 17.69 -5.34
C GLN A 115 -7.90 16.61 -6.34
N ILE A 116 -7.21 15.55 -5.91
CA ILE A 116 -6.82 14.43 -6.77
C ILE A 116 -8.07 13.76 -7.35
N CYS A 117 -9.05 13.38 -6.52
CA CYS A 117 -10.28 12.74 -6.96
C CYS A 117 -11.08 13.60 -7.95
N SER A 118 -11.01 14.93 -7.83
CA SER A 118 -11.68 15.86 -8.74
C SER A 118 -10.96 16.05 -10.08
N ALA A 119 -9.66 15.77 -10.15
CA ALA A 119 -8.80 16.13 -11.28
C ALA A 119 -8.29 14.95 -12.12
N VAL A 120 -8.32 13.72 -11.57
CA VAL A 120 -7.91 12.52 -12.30
C VAL A 120 -9.06 11.96 -13.12
N ASP A 121 -8.72 11.07 -14.07
CA ASP A 121 -9.68 10.32 -14.86
C ASP A 121 -10.73 9.65 -13.96
N PRO A 122 -12.05 9.85 -14.19
CA PRO A 122 -13.12 9.23 -13.40
C PRO A 122 -13.06 7.70 -13.35
N ASP A 123 -12.44 7.08 -14.35
CA ASP A 123 -12.25 5.63 -14.41
C ASP A 123 -11.04 5.15 -13.61
N ALA A 124 -10.15 6.05 -13.17
CA ALA A 124 -9.02 5.70 -12.30
C ALA A 124 -9.51 5.59 -10.85
N THR A 125 -9.29 4.43 -10.24
CA THR A 125 -9.57 4.24 -8.81
C THR A 125 -8.49 4.91 -7.96
N VAL A 126 -8.87 5.83 -7.07
CA VAL A 126 -7.96 6.51 -6.15
C VAL A 126 -7.96 5.81 -4.81
N LEU A 127 -6.78 5.42 -4.32
CA LEU A 127 -6.59 4.75 -3.03
C LEU A 127 -5.85 5.66 -2.05
N GLN A 128 -6.38 5.80 -0.83
CA GLN A 128 -5.65 6.43 0.26
C GLN A 128 -4.74 5.42 0.96
N THR A 129 -3.50 5.82 1.24
CA THR A 129 -2.62 5.04 2.12
C THR A 129 -3.11 5.11 3.56
N ILE A 130 -3.30 3.95 4.19
CA ILE A 130 -3.62 3.81 5.62
C ILE A 130 -2.57 2.87 6.22
N PHE A 131 -1.86 3.32 7.24
CA PHE A 131 -0.94 2.46 7.97
C PHE A 131 -1.68 1.70 9.07
N SER A 132 -1.33 0.42 9.25
CA SER A 132 -1.87 -0.39 10.36
C SER A 132 -1.59 0.27 11.71
N PRO A 133 -2.44 0.09 12.74
CA PRO A 133 -2.25 0.68 14.05
C PRO A 133 -0.88 0.35 14.67
N LEU A 134 -0.40 -0.87 14.48
CA LEU A 134 0.93 -1.26 14.94
C LEU A 134 2.06 -0.55 14.20
N SER A 135 1.90 -0.30 12.89
CA SER A 135 2.84 0.52 12.11
C SER A 135 2.83 1.99 12.56
N GLN A 136 1.66 2.53 12.91
CA GLN A 136 1.53 3.87 13.49
C GLN A 136 2.24 3.94 14.85
N LEU A 137 2.01 2.95 15.72
CA LEU A 137 2.65 2.91 17.04
C LEU A 137 4.17 2.80 16.94
N LYS A 138 4.70 2.08 15.95
CA LYS A 138 6.14 2.06 15.66
C LYS A 138 6.68 3.45 15.32
N LYS A 139 5.92 4.25 14.58
CA LYS A 139 6.30 5.63 14.23
C LYS A 139 6.31 6.56 15.44
N LEU A 140 5.50 6.26 16.47
CA LEU A 140 5.47 6.98 17.74
C LEU A 140 6.57 6.53 18.70
N ALA A 141 6.89 5.23 18.77
CA ALA A 141 7.76 4.65 19.78
C ALA A 141 9.19 4.30 19.28
N GLY A 142 9.39 4.28 17.97
CA GLY A 142 10.66 3.91 17.38
C GLY A 142 11.14 2.53 17.84
N ARG A 143 12.40 2.44 18.25
CA ARG A 143 13.02 1.19 18.74
C ARG A 143 12.45 0.69 20.08
N ARG A 144 11.66 1.53 20.77
CA ARG A 144 11.02 1.18 22.05
C ARG A 144 9.76 0.35 21.90
N LEU A 145 9.22 0.22 20.70
CA LEU A 145 7.98 -0.55 20.47
C LEU A 145 8.05 -1.96 21.07
N LEU A 146 9.05 -2.77 20.74
CA LEU A 146 9.14 -4.15 21.22
C LEU A 146 9.35 -4.25 22.74
N PRO A 147 10.26 -3.49 23.37
CA PRO A 147 10.33 -3.42 24.83
C PRO A 147 9.00 -3.05 25.49
N LEU A 148 8.31 -2.00 24.99
CA LEU A 148 7.02 -1.56 25.53
C LEU A 148 5.96 -2.64 25.39
N LEU A 149 5.88 -3.28 24.25
CA LEU A 149 4.93 -4.35 23.96
C LEU A 149 5.09 -5.55 24.92
N ARG A 150 6.34 -5.90 25.24
CA ARG A 150 6.67 -7.04 26.11
C ARG A 150 6.52 -6.73 27.59
N LEU A 151 6.84 -5.51 28.02
CA LEU A 151 6.83 -5.11 29.42
C LEU A 151 5.49 -4.48 29.85
N HIS A 152 4.80 -3.82 28.92
CA HIS A 152 3.57 -3.06 29.19
C HIS A 152 2.46 -3.37 28.16
N PRO A 153 2.08 -4.66 27.97
CA PRO A 153 1.17 -5.07 26.91
C PRO A 153 -0.21 -4.39 26.99
N GLN A 154 -0.73 -4.12 28.20
CA GLN A 154 -2.02 -3.45 28.36
C GLN A 154 -1.97 -2.00 27.89
N ALA A 155 -0.90 -1.26 28.20
CA ALA A 155 -0.72 0.11 27.73
C ALA A 155 -0.61 0.17 26.19
N VAL A 156 0.08 -0.80 25.58
CA VAL A 156 0.17 -0.93 24.12
C VAL A 156 -1.22 -1.19 23.52
N GLN A 157 -2.04 -2.07 24.11
CA GLN A 157 -3.40 -2.32 23.62
C GLN A 157 -4.28 -1.07 23.68
N VAL A 158 -4.17 -0.25 24.72
CA VAL A 158 -4.88 1.04 24.82
C VAL A 158 -4.45 1.97 23.69
N ALA A 159 -3.16 2.11 23.45
CA ALA A 159 -2.63 2.92 22.36
C ALA A 159 -3.12 2.44 20.98
N LEU A 160 -3.06 1.13 20.74
CA LEU A 160 -3.53 0.53 19.48
C LEU A 160 -5.04 0.75 19.26
N ALA A 161 -5.85 0.66 20.32
CA ALA A 161 -7.27 0.97 20.23
C ALA A 161 -7.55 2.43 19.85
N THR A 162 -6.80 3.39 20.44
CA THR A 162 -6.89 4.82 20.08
C THR A 162 -6.50 5.06 18.62
N LEU A 163 -5.39 4.48 18.14
CA LEU A 163 -4.93 4.61 16.75
C LEU A 163 -5.90 3.96 15.76
N THR A 164 -6.50 2.83 16.14
CA THR A 164 -7.56 2.18 15.35
C THR A 164 -8.78 3.08 15.21
N ALA A 165 -9.25 3.70 16.32
CA ALA A 165 -10.37 4.62 16.31
C ALA A 165 -10.10 5.86 15.44
N ASN A 166 -8.87 6.41 15.45
CA ASN A 166 -8.45 7.49 14.57
C ASN A 166 -8.53 7.05 13.09
N SER A 167 -8.00 5.87 12.79
CA SER A 167 -8.00 5.33 11.43
C SER A 167 -9.42 5.13 10.90
N LEU A 168 -10.33 4.60 11.72
CA LEU A 168 -11.75 4.41 11.36
C LEU A 168 -12.44 5.74 11.07
N ARG A 169 -12.26 6.76 11.94
CA ARG A 169 -12.81 8.11 11.70
C ARG A 169 -12.24 8.75 10.44
N HIS A 170 -10.94 8.58 10.19
CA HIS A 170 -10.35 9.07 8.95
C HIS A 170 -10.98 8.40 7.73
N ILE A 171 -11.06 7.07 7.70
CA ILE A 171 -11.68 6.31 6.61
C ILE A 171 -13.13 6.76 6.39
N GLU A 172 -13.92 6.93 7.45
CA GLU A 172 -15.28 7.46 7.37
C GLU A 172 -15.30 8.83 6.68
N SER A 173 -14.39 9.73 7.03
CA SER A 173 -14.28 11.06 6.41
C SER A 173 -13.96 11.03 4.91
N LEU A 174 -13.39 9.92 4.41
CA LEU A 174 -13.04 9.75 2.99
C LEU A 174 -14.23 9.33 2.13
N THR A 175 -15.28 8.79 2.70
CA THR A 175 -16.45 8.26 1.95
C THR A 175 -17.16 9.31 1.12
N THR A 176 -17.01 10.59 1.48
CA THR A 176 -17.68 11.74 0.83
C THR A 176 -16.85 12.41 -0.25
N ILE A 177 -15.60 12.00 -0.49
CA ILE A 177 -14.69 12.70 -1.41
C ILE A 177 -14.30 11.91 -2.66
N GLY A 178 -14.95 10.79 -2.92
CA GLY A 178 -14.75 10.02 -4.15
C GLY A 178 -13.56 9.06 -4.15
N VAL A 179 -13.01 8.76 -2.98
CA VAL A 179 -11.99 7.69 -2.82
C VAL A 179 -12.61 6.33 -3.15
N GLY A 180 -11.92 5.54 -3.95
CA GLY A 180 -12.38 4.21 -4.37
C GLY A 180 -11.86 3.05 -3.54
N GLY A 181 -11.08 3.33 -2.48
CA GLY A 181 -10.53 2.32 -1.58
C GLY A 181 -9.33 2.78 -0.79
N ILE A 182 -8.67 1.85 -0.11
CA ILE A 182 -7.45 2.11 0.64
C ILE A 182 -6.30 1.19 0.20
N PHE A 183 -5.09 1.70 0.39
CA PHE A 183 -3.86 0.92 0.35
C PHE A 183 -3.39 0.73 1.81
N TYR A 184 -3.70 -0.43 2.37
CA TYR A 184 -3.50 -0.74 3.79
C TYR A 184 -2.10 -1.30 4.02
N ALA A 185 -1.23 -0.51 4.65
CA ALA A 185 0.19 -0.84 4.81
C ALA A 185 0.47 -1.48 6.18
N VAL A 186 0.83 -2.75 6.18
CA VAL A 186 1.24 -3.54 7.34
C VAL A 186 2.75 -3.73 7.31
N GLN A 187 3.46 -3.17 8.29
CA GLN A 187 4.93 -3.18 8.33
C GLN A 187 5.50 -4.15 9.39
N HIS A 188 4.64 -4.86 10.15
CA HIS A 188 5.07 -5.69 11.28
C HIS A 188 4.63 -7.16 11.17
N ALA A 189 3.93 -7.56 10.12
CA ALA A 189 3.65 -8.96 9.82
C ALA A 189 4.88 -9.66 9.21
N SER A 190 6.01 -9.65 9.94
CA SER A 190 7.31 -10.16 9.46
C SER A 190 8.15 -10.66 10.62
N ALA A 191 8.88 -11.76 10.40
CA ALA A 191 9.80 -12.34 11.37
C ALA A 191 10.97 -11.42 11.74
N HIS A 192 11.32 -10.48 10.86
CA HIS A 192 12.32 -9.45 11.14
C HIS A 192 11.84 -8.39 12.13
N GLN A 193 10.53 -8.21 12.28
CA GLN A 193 9.97 -7.16 13.11
C GLN A 193 9.53 -7.68 14.49
N MET A 194 8.86 -8.83 14.55
CA MET A 194 8.36 -9.43 15.78
C MET A 194 8.00 -10.89 15.56
N SER A 195 7.76 -11.63 16.65
CA SER A 195 7.28 -12.99 16.55
C SER A 195 5.84 -13.06 15.99
N ARG A 196 5.49 -14.18 15.37
CA ARG A 196 4.13 -14.46 14.89
C ARG A 196 3.09 -14.38 16.02
N ALA A 197 3.44 -14.84 17.23
CA ALA A 197 2.58 -14.76 18.40
C ALA A 197 2.32 -13.30 18.83
N GLU A 198 3.34 -12.45 18.80
CA GLU A 198 3.18 -11.02 19.09
C GLU A 198 2.30 -10.34 18.03
N TYR A 199 2.51 -10.63 16.75
CA TYR A 199 1.66 -10.08 15.68
C TYR A 199 0.21 -10.53 15.81
N ALA A 200 -0.04 -11.80 16.17
CA ALA A 200 -1.38 -12.33 16.39
C ALA A 200 -2.15 -11.59 17.51
N VAL A 201 -1.45 -11.02 18.48
CA VAL A 201 -2.06 -10.30 19.62
C VAL A 201 -2.14 -8.80 19.36
N PHE A 202 -1.09 -8.19 18.79
CA PHE A 202 -0.95 -6.74 18.71
C PHE A 202 -1.13 -6.15 17.31
N GLY A 203 -1.09 -6.96 16.25
CA GLY A 203 -1.29 -6.54 14.88
C GLY A 203 -2.66 -6.95 14.35
N ARG A 204 -2.82 -8.24 14.11
CA ARG A 204 -3.96 -8.81 13.39
C ARG A 204 -5.36 -8.38 13.91
N PRO A 205 -5.67 -8.34 15.23
CA PRO A 205 -7.01 -7.95 15.68
C PRO A 205 -7.38 -6.52 15.30
N PHE A 206 -6.42 -5.59 15.38
CA PHE A 206 -6.62 -4.19 15.04
C PHE A 206 -6.69 -3.97 13.53
N ASP A 207 -5.91 -4.74 12.75
CA ASP A 207 -6.02 -4.74 11.29
C ASP A 207 -7.41 -5.18 10.85
N LEU A 208 -7.93 -6.28 11.39
CA LEU A 208 -9.26 -6.80 11.06
C LEU A 208 -10.39 -5.84 11.46
N GLN A 209 -10.28 -5.13 12.59
CA GLN A 209 -11.23 -4.09 12.96
C GLN A 209 -11.37 -3.02 11.88
N ILE A 210 -10.25 -2.58 11.29
CA ILE A 210 -10.26 -1.58 10.22
C ILE A 210 -10.80 -2.17 8.93
N LEU A 211 -10.26 -3.32 8.51
CA LEU A 211 -10.58 -3.90 7.20
C LEU A 211 -12.03 -4.38 7.09
N GLN A 212 -12.62 -4.86 8.20
CA GLN A 212 -14.03 -5.27 8.26
C GLN A 212 -15.02 -4.09 8.24
N ALA A 213 -14.56 -2.89 8.59
CA ALA A 213 -15.37 -1.66 8.61
C ALA A 213 -15.32 -0.89 7.28
N LEU A 214 -14.57 -1.36 6.27
CA LEU A 214 -14.44 -0.67 4.99
C LEU A 214 -15.76 -0.68 4.22
N PRO A 215 -16.07 0.42 3.49
CA PRO A 215 -17.26 0.48 2.65
C PRO A 215 -17.30 -0.64 1.60
N ALA A 216 -18.49 -1.19 1.38
CA ALA A 216 -18.71 -2.15 0.33
C ALA A 216 -18.43 -1.55 -1.07
N GLY A 217 -17.84 -2.34 -1.95
CA GLY A 217 -17.51 -1.91 -3.31
C GLY A 217 -16.19 -1.15 -3.45
N TRP A 218 -15.49 -0.88 -2.36
CA TRP A 218 -14.14 -0.34 -2.42
C TRP A 218 -13.13 -1.39 -2.92
N PHE A 219 -12.15 -0.93 -3.68
CA PHE A 219 -10.97 -1.71 -4.07
C PHE A 219 -9.86 -1.49 -3.04
N ASN A 220 -9.66 -2.44 -2.15
CA ASN A 220 -8.69 -2.35 -1.06
C ASN A 220 -7.49 -3.23 -1.35
N VAL A 221 -6.29 -2.68 -1.13
CA VAL A 221 -5.02 -3.38 -1.31
C VAL A 221 -4.35 -3.55 0.04
N LEU A 222 -4.00 -4.78 0.41
CA LEU A 222 -3.10 -5.07 1.53
C LEU A 222 -1.65 -4.99 1.04
N HIS A 223 -0.79 -4.26 1.74
CA HIS A 223 0.65 -4.25 1.50
C HIS A 223 1.40 -4.80 2.70
N LEU A 224 2.21 -5.83 2.49
CA LEU A 224 3.15 -6.37 3.46
C LEU A 224 4.55 -5.85 3.16
N HIS A 225 5.13 -5.12 4.10
CA HIS A 225 6.43 -4.50 3.92
C HIS A 225 7.55 -5.37 4.49
N GLY A 226 8.65 -5.46 3.74
CA GLY A 226 9.90 -6.10 4.17
C GLY A 226 10.01 -7.57 3.78
N ALA A 227 11.01 -8.23 4.36
CA ALA A 227 11.30 -9.64 4.13
C ALA A 227 10.65 -10.54 5.20
N ASP A 228 10.63 -11.86 4.94
CA ASP A 228 10.10 -12.90 5.81
C ASP A 228 8.71 -12.58 6.38
N VAL A 229 7.82 -12.13 5.48
CA VAL A 229 6.46 -11.72 5.81
C VAL A 229 5.59 -12.92 6.21
N TYR A 230 4.67 -12.69 7.14
CA TYR A 230 3.68 -13.69 7.58
C TYR A 230 2.49 -13.75 6.61
N PHE A 231 2.76 -14.08 5.35
CA PHE A 231 1.77 -14.04 4.27
C PHE A 231 0.52 -14.86 4.59
N ASP A 232 0.69 -16.11 5.08
CA ASP A 232 -0.44 -16.99 5.40
C ASP A 232 -1.32 -16.47 6.53
N ASP A 233 -0.76 -15.68 7.47
CA ASP A 233 -1.53 -15.15 8.61
C ASP A 233 -2.44 -13.98 8.22
N VAL A 234 -2.26 -13.44 7.02
CA VAL A 234 -3.03 -12.30 6.51
C VAL A 234 -3.71 -12.58 5.17
N ALA A 235 -3.55 -13.80 4.63
CA ALA A 235 -4.14 -14.20 3.35
C ALA A 235 -5.67 -14.25 3.37
N ASP A 236 -6.29 -14.28 4.55
CA ASP A 236 -7.73 -14.25 4.76
C ASP A 236 -8.28 -12.83 5.06
N TYR A 237 -7.44 -11.79 4.99
CA TYR A 237 -7.91 -10.43 5.17
C TYR A 237 -8.93 -10.04 4.08
N PRO A 238 -10.01 -9.31 4.44
CA PRO A 238 -11.09 -8.98 3.51
C PRO A 238 -10.69 -7.82 2.57
N VAL A 239 -9.74 -8.07 1.68
CA VAL A 239 -9.24 -7.11 0.69
C VAL A 239 -9.25 -7.73 -0.72
N GLN A 240 -9.27 -6.90 -1.74
CA GLN A 240 -9.37 -7.33 -3.14
C GLN A 240 -8.02 -7.67 -3.76
N ALA A 241 -6.93 -7.09 -3.24
CA ALA A 241 -5.59 -7.37 -3.75
C ALA A 241 -4.54 -7.36 -2.63
N ILE A 242 -3.44 -8.07 -2.86
CA ILE A 242 -2.28 -8.12 -1.95
C ILE A 242 -1.00 -7.75 -2.70
N ASN A 243 -0.15 -6.96 -2.05
CA ASN A 243 1.16 -6.53 -2.53
C ASN A 243 2.23 -6.80 -1.47
N TRP A 244 3.36 -7.32 -1.88
CA TRP A 244 4.53 -7.57 -1.03
C TRP A 244 5.79 -7.60 -1.91
N HIS A 245 6.97 -7.78 -1.32
CA HIS A 245 8.23 -7.90 -2.06
C HIS A 245 8.38 -9.28 -2.72
N ASP A 246 7.49 -9.62 -3.67
CA ASP A 246 7.33 -10.93 -4.30
C ASP A 246 8.60 -11.50 -4.95
N ARG A 247 9.52 -10.61 -5.34
CA ARG A 247 10.81 -11.00 -5.93
C ARG A 247 11.92 -11.21 -4.92
N GLU A 248 11.68 -10.90 -3.65
CA GLU A 248 12.70 -10.86 -2.59
C GLU A 248 12.33 -11.74 -1.39
N THR A 249 11.05 -12.01 -1.18
CA THR A 249 10.56 -12.85 -0.07
C THR A 249 9.43 -13.77 -0.51
N TRP A 250 9.31 -14.89 0.18
CA TRP A 250 8.21 -15.85 -0.02
C TRP A 250 6.85 -15.22 0.33
N PRO A 251 5.78 -15.60 -0.38
CA PRO A 251 5.70 -16.50 -1.53
C PRO A 251 6.05 -15.80 -2.87
N ASP A 252 6.37 -16.58 -3.90
CA ASP A 252 6.35 -16.10 -5.28
C ASP A 252 4.89 -15.88 -5.77
N LEU A 253 4.73 -15.26 -6.95
CA LEU A 253 3.40 -14.93 -7.49
C LEU A 253 2.55 -16.19 -7.74
N THR A 254 3.15 -17.29 -8.21
CA THR A 254 2.45 -18.55 -8.46
C THR A 254 1.89 -19.13 -7.16
N THR A 255 2.71 -19.20 -6.12
CA THR A 255 2.32 -19.71 -4.81
C THR A 255 1.27 -18.80 -4.15
N ALA A 256 1.44 -17.49 -4.25
CA ALA A 256 0.50 -16.51 -3.68
C ALA A 256 -0.92 -16.67 -4.24
N LEU A 257 -1.06 -16.93 -5.55
CA LEU A 257 -2.36 -17.16 -6.20
C LEU A 257 -3.11 -18.39 -5.66
N THR A 258 -2.40 -19.35 -5.09
CA THR A 258 -3.03 -20.54 -4.45
C THR A 258 -3.48 -20.27 -3.02
N ARG A 259 -2.98 -19.20 -2.38
CA ARG A 259 -3.19 -18.88 -0.97
C ARG A 259 -4.11 -17.70 -0.74
N PHE A 260 -4.09 -16.74 -1.66
CA PHE A 260 -4.90 -15.53 -1.59
C PHE A 260 -6.00 -15.54 -2.66
N PRO A 261 -7.27 -15.28 -2.30
CA PRO A 261 -8.39 -15.39 -3.25
C PRO A 261 -8.50 -14.23 -4.23
N GLY A 262 -7.96 -13.05 -3.89
CA GLY A 262 -7.99 -11.84 -4.71
C GLY A 262 -6.83 -11.75 -5.71
N ALA A 263 -6.53 -10.53 -6.18
CA ALA A 263 -5.42 -10.28 -7.08
C ALA A 263 -4.08 -10.12 -6.35
N VAL A 264 -3.00 -10.55 -6.98
CA VAL A 264 -1.61 -10.31 -6.54
C VAL A 264 -1.02 -9.13 -7.31
N ILE A 265 -0.29 -8.25 -6.61
CA ILE A 265 0.37 -7.08 -7.20
C ILE A 265 1.87 -7.21 -7.01
N GLY A 266 2.64 -7.23 -8.10
CA GLY A 266 4.09 -7.34 -8.04
C GLY A 266 4.70 -7.58 -9.43
N GLY A 267 5.85 -8.22 -9.45
CA GLY A 267 6.51 -8.70 -10.66
C GLY A 267 7.82 -8.00 -11.01
N ILE A 268 8.06 -6.76 -10.54
CA ILE A 268 9.25 -6.00 -10.88
C ILE A 268 10.06 -5.71 -9.60
N ARG A 269 11.37 -6.03 -9.63
CA ARG A 269 12.30 -5.65 -8.56
C ARG A 269 12.47 -4.14 -8.50
N GLN A 270 12.22 -3.61 -7.31
CA GLN A 270 12.25 -2.17 -7.04
C GLN A 270 13.65 -1.57 -7.25
N TRP A 271 14.68 -2.18 -6.70
CA TRP A 271 16.05 -1.65 -6.68
C TRP A 271 16.88 -2.07 -7.86
N ASP A 272 16.90 -3.37 -8.17
CA ASP A 272 17.81 -3.90 -9.19
C ASP A 272 17.30 -3.64 -10.60
N THR A 273 15.99 -3.81 -10.82
CA THR A 273 15.42 -3.71 -12.17
C THR A 273 14.81 -2.34 -12.42
N LEU A 274 13.93 -1.84 -11.54
CA LEU A 274 13.27 -0.55 -11.78
C LEU A 274 14.24 0.62 -11.69
N LEU A 275 15.12 0.64 -10.65
CA LEU A 275 16.08 1.73 -10.46
C LEU A 275 17.34 1.57 -11.34
N ARG A 276 18.01 0.41 -11.28
CA ARG A 276 19.34 0.20 -11.84
C ARG A 276 19.34 -0.51 -13.19
N GLY A 277 18.23 -1.18 -13.55
CA GLY A 277 18.11 -1.95 -14.78
C GLY A 277 17.83 -1.08 -16.01
N ALA A 278 17.79 -1.74 -17.16
CA ALA A 278 17.41 -1.14 -18.42
C ALA A 278 15.95 -1.45 -18.80
N PRO A 279 15.30 -0.69 -19.69
CA PRO A 279 13.93 -0.95 -20.15
C PRO A 279 13.67 -2.36 -20.65
N ALA A 280 14.67 -3.02 -21.23
CA ALA A 280 14.57 -4.41 -21.68
C ALA A 280 14.40 -5.40 -20.50
N GLN A 281 15.11 -5.17 -19.39
CA GLN A 281 15.00 -6.01 -18.19
C GLN A 281 13.63 -5.84 -17.53
N ILE A 282 13.08 -4.61 -17.51
CA ILE A 282 11.69 -4.37 -17.06
C ILE A 282 10.71 -5.24 -17.84
N ARG A 283 10.81 -5.24 -19.18
CA ARG A 283 9.94 -6.06 -20.04
C ARG A 283 10.10 -7.56 -19.76
N THR A 284 11.34 -8.02 -19.56
CA THR A 284 11.63 -9.43 -19.26
C THR A 284 11.00 -9.85 -17.94
N GLU A 285 11.18 -9.07 -16.86
CA GLU A 285 10.56 -9.39 -15.57
C GLU A 285 9.03 -9.31 -15.62
N ALA A 286 8.47 -8.35 -16.34
CA ALA A 286 7.02 -8.23 -16.53
C ALA A 286 6.43 -9.44 -17.26
N LEU A 287 7.09 -9.95 -18.30
CA LEU A 287 6.68 -11.18 -19.01
C LEU A 287 6.82 -12.42 -18.13
N ASP A 288 7.88 -12.50 -17.33
CA ASP A 288 8.04 -13.58 -16.34
C ASP A 288 6.93 -13.58 -15.29
N ALA A 289 6.59 -12.40 -14.74
CA ALA A 289 5.47 -12.26 -13.79
C ALA A 289 4.12 -12.67 -14.44
N PHE A 290 3.92 -12.28 -15.69
CA PHE A 290 2.75 -12.71 -16.46
C PHE A 290 2.73 -14.23 -16.65
N ALA A 291 3.86 -14.85 -16.96
CA ALA A 291 3.97 -16.31 -17.11
C ALA A 291 3.68 -17.04 -15.78
N GLN A 292 4.18 -16.54 -14.65
CA GLN A 292 3.94 -17.11 -13.31
C GLN A 292 2.46 -17.12 -12.94
N THR A 293 1.70 -16.10 -13.37
CA THR A 293 0.29 -15.94 -13.00
C THR A 293 -0.68 -16.39 -14.10
N GLY A 294 -0.19 -16.63 -15.30
CA GLY A 294 -1.04 -16.80 -16.49
C GLY A 294 -1.89 -15.57 -16.80
N GLY A 295 -1.54 -14.41 -16.27
CA GLY A 295 -2.33 -13.18 -16.36
C GLY A 295 -3.61 -13.18 -15.53
N GLN A 296 -3.83 -14.22 -14.69
CA GLN A 296 -5.02 -14.34 -13.85
C GLN A 296 -4.81 -13.65 -12.50
N ARG A 297 -5.80 -12.90 -12.05
CA ARG A 297 -5.76 -12.19 -10.76
C ARG A 297 -4.41 -11.49 -10.52
N PHE A 298 -3.91 -10.86 -11.56
CA PHE A 298 -2.58 -10.26 -11.58
C PHE A 298 -2.65 -8.78 -11.94
N ILE A 299 -1.92 -7.96 -11.20
CA ILE A 299 -1.70 -6.53 -11.43
C ILE A 299 -0.18 -6.32 -11.46
N LEU A 300 0.34 -5.79 -12.57
CA LEU A 300 1.77 -5.53 -12.70
C LEU A 300 2.16 -4.31 -11.84
N GLY A 301 3.21 -4.46 -11.05
CA GLY A 301 3.76 -3.40 -10.21
C GLY A 301 5.11 -3.78 -9.60
N THR A 302 5.53 -3.01 -8.60
CA THR A 302 6.70 -3.33 -7.77
C THR A 302 6.27 -3.86 -6.41
N GLY A 303 7.17 -4.52 -5.70
CA GLY A 303 6.91 -5.02 -4.34
C GLY A 303 6.70 -3.91 -3.29
N CYS A 304 7.17 -2.69 -3.56
CA CYS A 304 6.98 -1.51 -2.69
C CYS A 304 6.99 -0.22 -3.51
N VAL A 305 7.18 0.94 -2.87
CA VAL A 305 7.28 2.26 -3.52
C VAL A 305 8.41 2.29 -4.56
N ALA A 306 8.17 2.92 -5.69
CA ALA A 306 9.25 3.17 -6.66
C ALA A 306 10.25 4.17 -6.07
N PRO A 307 11.56 3.93 -6.19
CA PRO A 307 12.57 4.93 -5.85
C PRO A 307 12.32 6.25 -6.56
N ILE A 308 12.48 7.37 -5.87
CA ILE A 308 12.20 8.70 -6.43
C ILE A 308 13.14 9.06 -7.58
N THR A 309 14.29 8.40 -7.66
CA THR A 309 15.29 8.55 -8.68
C THR A 309 15.18 7.52 -9.82
N ALA A 310 14.14 6.68 -9.81
CA ALA A 310 13.94 5.69 -10.88
C ALA A 310 13.88 6.35 -12.27
N PRO A 311 14.62 5.84 -13.27
CA PRO A 311 14.65 6.45 -14.59
C PRO A 311 13.27 6.50 -15.26
N ALA A 312 12.91 7.64 -15.83
CA ALA A 312 11.63 7.80 -16.53
C ALA A 312 11.43 6.80 -17.68
N ALA A 313 12.54 6.33 -18.30
CA ALA A 313 12.50 5.28 -19.32
C ALA A 313 12.02 3.95 -18.75
N ASN A 314 12.42 3.61 -17.50
CA ASN A 314 12.02 2.37 -16.83
C ASN A 314 10.55 2.44 -16.40
N LEU A 315 10.09 3.59 -15.87
CA LEU A 315 8.67 3.80 -15.54
C LEU A 315 7.80 3.63 -16.79
N ARG A 316 8.20 4.23 -17.93
CA ARG A 316 7.49 4.06 -19.21
C ARG A 316 7.52 2.61 -19.69
N ALA A 317 8.66 1.91 -19.58
CA ALA A 317 8.78 0.52 -19.98
C ALA A 317 7.85 -0.40 -19.18
N LEU A 318 7.72 -0.14 -17.85
CA LEU A 318 6.79 -0.87 -16.99
C LEU A 318 5.34 -0.65 -17.44
N ARG A 319 4.93 0.61 -17.64
CA ARG A 319 3.57 0.93 -18.11
C ARG A 319 3.27 0.30 -19.47
N GLN A 320 4.24 0.34 -20.39
CA GLN A 320 4.09 -0.20 -21.75
C GLN A 320 4.15 -1.73 -21.81
N ALA A 321 4.76 -2.39 -20.83
CA ALA A 321 4.91 -3.84 -20.85
C ALA A 321 3.55 -4.57 -20.96
N VAL A 322 2.50 -4.06 -20.29
CA VAL A 322 1.18 -4.66 -20.30
C VAL A 322 0.45 -4.55 -21.64
N GLU A 323 0.85 -3.62 -22.52
CA GLU A 323 0.23 -3.45 -23.85
C GLU A 323 0.63 -4.56 -24.82
N THR A 324 1.74 -5.24 -24.55
CA THR A 324 2.27 -6.33 -25.38
C THR A 324 1.99 -7.72 -24.79
N MET A 325 1.38 -7.78 -23.60
CA MET A 325 0.99 -9.05 -22.98
C MET A 325 -0.25 -9.62 -23.65
N PRO A 326 -0.34 -10.95 -23.79
CA PRO A 326 -1.55 -11.57 -24.30
C PRO A 326 -2.76 -11.22 -23.45
N SER A 327 -3.93 -11.01 -24.09
CA SER A 327 -5.19 -10.96 -23.35
C SER A 327 -5.44 -12.31 -22.68
N HIS A 328 -5.82 -12.30 -21.40
CA HIS A 328 -6.24 -13.54 -20.74
C HIS A 328 -7.52 -14.05 -21.39
N ARG A 329 -7.42 -15.13 -22.17
CA ARG A 329 -8.57 -15.93 -22.60
C ARG A 329 -8.55 -17.21 -21.77
N PRO A 330 -9.64 -17.58 -21.06
CA PRO A 330 -9.73 -18.89 -20.43
C PRO A 330 -9.45 -19.93 -21.50
N ALA A 331 -8.64 -20.95 -21.15
CA ALA A 331 -8.43 -22.09 -22.04
C ALA A 331 -9.82 -22.64 -22.41
N ALA A 332 -10.16 -22.57 -23.68
CA ALA A 332 -11.37 -23.22 -24.16
C ALA A 332 -11.29 -24.69 -23.68
N HIS A 333 -12.28 -25.15 -22.92
CA HIS A 333 -12.45 -26.56 -22.65
C HIS A 333 -12.35 -27.28 -24.00
N ARG A 334 -11.23 -27.97 -24.23
CA ARG A 334 -11.19 -28.96 -25.29
C ARG A 334 -12.21 -30.01 -24.85
N MET A 335 -13.42 -29.88 -25.35
CA MET A 335 -14.31 -31.03 -25.40
C MET A 335 -13.54 -32.07 -26.22
N GLN A 336 -13.07 -33.11 -25.53
CA GLN A 336 -12.66 -34.34 -26.19
C GLN A 336 -13.98 -35.00 -26.67
N ASP A 337 -14.15 -34.98 -27.97
CA ASP A 337 -15.07 -35.89 -28.67
C ASP A 337 -14.50 -37.33 -28.60
#